data_8b599a84b46b6036691e8ad49b8f220c
#
_entry.id   8b599a84b46b6036691e8ad49b8f220c
#
_cell.length_a   1.000
_cell.length_b   1.000
_cell.length_c   1.000
_cell.angle_alpha   90.00
_cell.angle_beta   90.00
_cell.angle_gamma   90.00
#
_symmetry.space_group_name_H-M   'P 1'
#
loop_
_entity.id
_entity.type
_entity.pdbx_description
1 polymer ?
#
loop_
_entity_poly.entity_id
_entity_poly.type
_entity_poly.pdbx_seq_one_letter_code
_entity_poly.pdbx_strand_id
1 'polypeptide(L)'
;MARQEEITSPRDERILELFKENKLEGFNLIYSKYGDPLFSVCSRYSNDREEAEDFFHDAMLKIFDKIGGFKPNSEGGLFWWMKRLTVNMILDKRKYQRRHKNISIDEVEGELAEPTAERIPDVPIAAIREMVASLPTYKKLVFNMFYIDDYSHKEIGEMLGITENTSSSILSKARRDLGIMIKDYVKKNT
;
A
#
# COMPACT_ATOMS: atom_id res chain seq x y z
N MET A 1 -5.38 -13.13 -8.91
CA MET A 1 -6.81 -12.94 -8.57
C MET A 1 -7.35 -11.86 -9.47
N ALA A 2 -8.52 -12.07 -10.09
CA ALA A 2 -9.10 -11.09 -11.00
C ALA A 2 -9.41 -9.79 -10.24
N ARG A 3 -8.94 -8.64 -10.77
CA ARG A 3 -9.40 -7.31 -10.34
C ARG A 3 -10.92 -7.31 -10.48
N GLN A 4 -11.63 -7.30 -9.35
CA GLN A 4 -13.08 -7.09 -9.39
C GLN A 4 -13.29 -5.70 -10.00
N GLU A 5 -14.00 -5.66 -11.12
CA GLU A 5 -14.54 -4.44 -11.71
C GLU A 5 -15.55 -3.85 -10.72
N GLU A 6 -15.09 -3.11 -9.73
CA GLU A 6 -15.96 -2.26 -8.93
C GLU A 6 -16.35 -1.07 -9.81
N ILE A 7 -17.47 -1.22 -10.49
CA ILE A 7 -18.17 -0.11 -11.13
C ILE A 7 -18.45 0.94 -10.05
N THR A 8 -18.20 2.20 -10.37
CA THR A 8 -18.53 3.33 -9.47
C THR A 8 -19.95 3.15 -8.95
N SER A 9 -20.11 3.07 -7.63
CA SER A 9 -21.43 2.83 -7.04
C SER A 9 -22.33 4.05 -7.23
N PRO A 10 -23.68 3.90 -7.26
CA PRO A 10 -24.61 5.04 -7.33
C PRO A 10 -24.36 6.08 -6.21
N ARG A 11 -23.83 5.62 -5.06
CA ARG A 11 -23.44 6.52 -3.95
C ARG A 11 -22.21 7.35 -4.29
N ASP A 12 -21.28 6.81 -5.08
CA ASP A 12 -20.09 7.54 -5.50
C ASP A 12 -20.41 8.59 -6.55
N GLU A 13 -21.34 8.30 -7.44
CA GLU A 13 -21.87 9.28 -8.40
C GLU A 13 -22.50 10.47 -7.66
N ARG A 14 -23.30 10.20 -6.63
CA ARG A 14 -23.89 11.24 -5.80
C ARG A 14 -22.83 12.08 -5.06
N ILE A 15 -21.75 11.48 -4.55
CA ILE A 15 -20.62 12.21 -3.95
C ILE A 15 -19.97 13.14 -4.97
N LEU A 16 -19.76 12.66 -6.20
CA LEU A 16 -19.12 13.44 -7.26
C LEU A 16 -20.01 14.61 -7.73
N GLU A 17 -21.32 14.40 -7.84
CA GLU A 17 -22.29 15.45 -8.12
C GLU A 17 -22.26 16.53 -7.04
N LEU A 18 -22.37 16.12 -5.79
CA LEU A 18 -22.35 17.05 -4.66
C LEU A 18 -21.03 17.82 -4.59
N PHE A 19 -19.90 17.18 -4.89
CA PHE A 19 -18.61 17.87 -4.95
C PHE A 19 -18.57 18.95 -6.04
N LYS A 20 -19.27 18.77 -7.16
CA LYS A 20 -19.39 19.80 -8.20
C LYS A 20 -20.26 20.97 -7.75
N GLU A 21 -21.33 20.71 -7.02
CA GLU A 21 -22.26 21.73 -6.50
C GLU A 21 -21.66 22.47 -5.30
N ASN A 22 -21.12 21.73 -4.34
CA ASN A 22 -20.52 22.22 -3.10
C ASN A 22 -19.30 21.35 -2.75
N LYS A 23 -18.10 21.85 -3.07
CA LYS A 23 -16.85 21.12 -2.87
C LYS A 23 -16.64 20.65 -1.44
N LEU A 24 -16.97 21.51 -0.46
CA LEU A 24 -16.75 21.20 0.95
C LEU A 24 -17.68 20.08 1.42
N GLU A 25 -18.93 20.12 1.03
CA GLU A 25 -19.93 19.13 1.43
C GLU A 25 -19.66 17.78 0.76
N GLY A 26 -19.34 17.77 -0.54
CA GLY A 26 -18.90 16.60 -1.26
C GLY A 26 -17.64 15.96 -0.65
N PHE A 27 -16.67 16.80 -0.23
CA PHE A 27 -15.45 16.32 0.42
C PHE A 27 -15.72 15.74 1.82
N ASN A 28 -16.64 16.33 2.59
CA ASN A 28 -17.04 15.76 3.88
C ASN A 28 -17.64 14.35 3.73
N LEU A 29 -18.42 14.11 2.66
CA LEU A 29 -18.91 12.75 2.35
C LEU A 29 -17.78 11.79 1.97
N ILE A 30 -16.78 12.25 1.21
CA ILE A 30 -15.59 11.45 0.89
C ILE A 30 -14.86 11.07 2.18
N TYR A 31 -14.61 12.05 3.03
CA TYR A 31 -13.94 11.86 4.32
C TYR A 31 -14.70 10.85 5.19
N SER A 32 -16.01 11.03 5.34
CA SER A 32 -16.87 10.15 6.15
C SER A 32 -16.92 8.71 5.62
N LYS A 33 -16.94 8.53 4.30
CA LYS A 33 -17.06 7.19 3.69
C LYS A 33 -15.72 6.48 3.55
N TYR A 34 -14.67 7.22 3.18
CA TYR A 34 -13.41 6.65 2.75
C TYR A 34 -12.23 7.00 3.66
N GLY A 35 -12.42 7.83 4.70
CA GLY A 35 -11.37 8.24 5.60
C GLY A 35 -10.67 7.05 6.26
N ASP A 36 -11.42 6.18 6.95
CA ASP A 36 -10.85 5.01 7.62
C ASP A 36 -10.17 4.01 6.66
N PRO A 37 -10.79 3.61 5.53
CA PRO A 37 -10.11 2.80 4.53
C PRO A 37 -8.82 3.43 3.99
N LEU A 38 -8.79 4.74 3.70
CA LEU A 38 -7.60 5.43 3.22
C LEU A 38 -6.54 5.57 4.30
N PHE A 39 -6.94 5.83 5.56
CA PHE A 39 -6.02 5.82 6.70
C PHE A 39 -5.36 4.44 6.88
N SER A 40 -6.13 3.35 6.73
CA SER A 40 -5.58 1.99 6.72
C SER A 40 -4.55 1.77 5.61
N VAL A 41 -4.76 2.37 4.42
CA VAL A 41 -3.74 2.37 3.36
C VAL A 41 -2.48 3.09 3.84
N CYS A 42 -2.60 4.32 4.36
CA CYS A 42 -1.46 5.10 4.84
C CYS A 42 -0.68 4.35 5.93
N SER A 43 -1.38 3.74 6.89
CA SER A 43 -0.77 2.97 7.99
C SER A 43 0.06 1.78 7.51
N ARG A 44 -0.35 1.10 6.42
CA ARG A 44 0.43 -0.01 5.86
C ARG A 44 1.77 0.44 5.27
N TYR A 45 1.85 1.68 4.81
CA TYR A 45 3.02 2.26 4.15
C TYR A 45 3.88 3.13 5.07
N SER A 46 3.41 3.42 6.29
CA SER A 46 4.12 4.21 7.31
C SER A 46 4.98 3.33 8.23
N ASN A 47 5.87 3.96 8.99
CA ASN A 47 6.66 3.31 10.02
C ASN A 47 6.03 3.43 11.40
N ASP A 48 5.26 4.48 11.61
CA ASP A 48 4.57 4.79 12.86
C ASP A 48 3.24 5.52 12.57
N ARG A 49 2.53 5.85 13.65
CA ARG A 49 1.22 6.48 13.56
C ARG A 49 1.30 7.94 13.08
N GLU A 50 2.30 8.68 13.52
CA GLU A 50 2.50 10.08 13.15
C GLU A 50 2.73 10.20 11.63
N GLU A 51 3.61 9.37 11.09
CA GLU A 51 3.84 9.31 9.63
C GLU A 51 2.57 8.86 8.86
N ALA A 52 1.75 7.97 9.44
CA ALA A 52 0.48 7.57 8.83
C ALA A 52 -0.53 8.73 8.77
N GLU A 53 -0.60 9.53 9.84
CA GLU A 53 -1.45 10.72 9.93
C GLU A 53 -0.99 11.79 8.92
N ASP A 54 0.31 12.01 8.79
CA ASP A 54 0.88 12.91 7.78
C ASP A 54 0.56 12.46 6.35
N PHE A 55 0.75 11.18 6.05
CA PHE A 55 0.40 10.63 4.74
C PHE A 55 -1.09 10.75 4.44
N PHE A 56 -1.93 10.51 5.43
CA PHE A 56 -3.36 10.62 5.27
C PHE A 56 -3.79 12.07 5.00
N HIS A 57 -3.25 13.03 5.76
CA HIS A 57 -3.54 14.44 5.55
C HIS A 57 -3.17 14.91 4.14
N ASP A 58 -1.95 14.59 3.69
CA ASP A 58 -1.49 14.94 2.34
C ASP A 58 -2.28 14.22 1.24
N ALA A 59 -2.68 12.96 1.48
CA ALA A 59 -3.53 12.22 0.56
C ALA A 59 -4.90 12.87 0.40
N MET A 60 -5.52 13.30 1.51
CA MET A 60 -6.82 13.96 1.49
C MET A 60 -6.76 15.31 0.76
N LEU A 61 -5.70 16.09 0.96
CA LEU A 61 -5.49 17.34 0.20
C LEU A 61 -5.34 17.05 -1.30
N LYS A 62 -4.53 16.06 -1.65
CA LYS A 62 -4.30 15.69 -3.06
C LYS A 62 -5.57 15.13 -3.73
N ILE A 63 -6.41 14.40 -2.98
CA ILE A 63 -7.72 13.92 -3.44
C ILE A 63 -8.64 15.12 -3.69
N PHE A 64 -8.73 16.07 -2.74
CA PHE A 64 -9.53 17.28 -2.88
C PHE A 64 -9.19 18.05 -4.15
N ASP A 65 -7.90 18.22 -4.44
CA ASP A 65 -7.43 18.95 -5.62
C ASP A 65 -7.73 18.21 -6.93
N LYS A 66 -7.68 16.87 -6.93
CA LYS A 66 -7.71 16.08 -8.16
C LYS A 66 -9.06 15.41 -8.47
N ILE A 67 -9.98 15.33 -7.52
CA ILE A 67 -11.23 14.57 -7.68
C ILE A 67 -12.13 15.12 -8.78
N GLY A 68 -12.06 16.42 -9.06
CA GLY A 68 -12.80 17.03 -10.16
C GLY A 68 -12.44 16.46 -11.55
N GLY A 69 -11.27 15.84 -11.68
CA GLY A 69 -10.82 15.18 -12.90
C GLY A 69 -11.09 13.65 -12.93
N PHE A 70 -11.69 13.08 -11.89
CA PHE A 70 -12.03 11.67 -11.85
C PHE A 70 -13.12 11.34 -12.88
N LYS A 71 -12.93 10.23 -13.61
CA LYS A 71 -13.91 9.71 -14.58
C LYS A 71 -14.61 8.48 -13.99
N PRO A 72 -15.95 8.50 -13.83
CA PRO A 72 -16.70 7.41 -13.20
C PRO A 72 -16.52 6.02 -13.82
N ASN A 73 -16.16 5.96 -15.11
CA ASN A 73 -15.95 4.70 -15.85
C ASN A 73 -14.48 4.21 -15.78
N SER A 74 -13.64 4.78 -14.91
CA SER A 74 -12.28 4.29 -14.70
C SER A 74 -12.32 2.95 -13.94
N GLU A 75 -11.43 2.02 -14.34
CA GLU A 75 -11.29 0.71 -13.69
C GLU A 75 -11.15 0.86 -12.17
N GLY A 76 -11.97 0.12 -11.42
CA GLY A 76 -11.89 0.00 -9.97
C GLY A 76 -12.63 1.07 -9.17
N GLY A 77 -13.41 1.98 -9.78
CA GLY A 77 -14.25 2.94 -9.07
C GLY A 77 -13.47 4.02 -8.29
N LEU A 78 -14.22 4.83 -7.54
CA LEU A 78 -13.69 6.01 -6.84
C LEU A 78 -12.67 5.64 -5.75
N PHE A 79 -12.93 4.61 -4.97
CA PHE A 79 -12.00 4.18 -3.91
C PHE A 79 -10.66 3.71 -4.47
N TRP A 80 -10.66 2.92 -5.54
CA TRP A 80 -9.44 2.45 -6.21
C TRP A 80 -8.61 3.61 -6.75
N TRP A 81 -9.24 4.59 -7.36
CA TRP A 81 -8.57 5.79 -7.83
C TRP A 81 -7.92 6.57 -6.67
N MET A 82 -8.66 6.79 -5.58
CA MET A 82 -8.11 7.46 -4.38
C MET A 82 -6.98 6.66 -3.75
N LYS A 83 -7.13 5.35 -3.62
CA LYS A 83 -6.09 4.44 -3.11
C LYS A 83 -4.81 4.56 -3.95
N ARG A 84 -4.94 4.46 -5.28
CA ARG A 84 -3.79 4.58 -6.21
C ARG A 84 -3.12 5.95 -6.10
N LEU A 85 -3.89 7.02 -5.99
CA LEU A 85 -3.37 8.38 -5.79
C LEU A 85 -2.59 8.49 -4.47
N THR A 86 -3.11 7.90 -3.41
CA THR A 86 -2.48 7.85 -2.08
C THR A 86 -1.17 7.07 -2.11
N VAL A 87 -1.18 5.85 -2.62
CA VAL A 87 0.02 5.01 -2.71
C VAL A 87 1.10 5.69 -3.55
N ASN A 88 0.76 6.20 -4.73
CA ASN A 88 1.72 6.93 -5.58
C ASN A 88 2.34 8.12 -4.84
N MET A 89 1.54 8.90 -4.12
CA MET A 89 2.05 10.03 -3.33
C MET A 89 3.05 9.58 -2.26
N ILE A 90 2.74 8.51 -1.53
CA ILE A 90 3.62 7.97 -0.49
C ILE A 90 4.94 7.49 -1.10
N LEU A 91 4.88 6.77 -2.21
CA LEU A 91 6.06 6.25 -2.90
C LEU A 91 6.94 7.38 -3.47
N ASP A 92 6.34 8.44 -4.00
CA ASP A 92 7.08 9.63 -4.44
C ASP A 92 7.84 10.27 -3.26
N LYS A 93 7.21 10.40 -2.09
CA LYS A 93 7.87 10.88 -0.87
C LYS A 93 9.02 9.96 -0.43
N ARG A 94 8.81 8.63 -0.45
CA ARG A 94 9.86 7.64 -0.13
C ARG A 94 11.03 7.72 -1.12
N LYS A 95 10.75 7.86 -2.41
CA LYS A 95 11.77 8.02 -3.45
C LYS A 95 12.58 9.31 -3.26
N TYR A 96 11.90 10.40 -2.90
CA TYR A 96 12.56 11.67 -2.57
C TYR A 96 13.47 11.52 -1.35
N GLN A 97 12.96 10.96 -0.24
CA GLN A 97 13.74 10.73 0.99
C GLN A 97 14.98 9.86 0.75
N ARG A 98 14.84 8.80 -0.08
CA ARG A 98 15.96 7.93 -0.44
C ARG A 98 17.07 8.69 -1.15
N ARG A 99 16.73 9.51 -2.15
CA ARG A 99 17.70 10.30 -2.91
C ARG A 99 18.46 11.29 -2.03
N HIS A 100 17.81 11.89 -1.06
CA HIS A 100 18.43 12.87 -0.17
C HIS A 100 19.22 12.28 1.01
N LYS A 101 18.88 11.05 1.44
CA LYS A 101 19.54 10.39 2.57
C LYS A 101 20.60 9.37 2.16
N ASN A 102 20.92 9.22 0.86
CA ASN A 102 21.84 8.20 0.31
C ASN A 102 21.60 6.79 0.90
N ILE A 103 20.35 6.43 1.15
CA ILE A 103 20.00 5.10 1.64
C ILE A 103 20.17 4.14 0.47
N SER A 104 21.25 3.34 0.49
CA SER A 104 21.47 2.29 -0.49
C SER A 104 20.49 1.14 -0.28
N ILE A 105 19.98 0.59 -1.39
CA ILE A 105 19.22 -0.67 -1.39
C ILE A 105 20.20 -1.86 -1.44
N ASP A 106 21.51 -1.60 -1.41
CA ASP A 106 22.59 -2.54 -1.69
C ASP A 106 22.73 -3.74 -0.73
N GLU A 107 21.94 -3.77 0.34
CA GLU A 107 21.82 -4.99 1.17
C GLU A 107 20.99 -6.11 0.52
N VAL A 108 20.65 -5.97 -0.77
CA VAL A 108 19.67 -6.87 -1.43
C VAL A 108 20.33 -7.89 -2.36
N GLU A 109 21.65 -7.90 -2.52
CA GLU A 109 22.33 -8.99 -3.24
C GLU A 109 22.45 -10.25 -2.38
N GLY A 110 21.71 -11.29 -2.75
CA GLY A 110 21.77 -12.61 -2.14
C GLY A 110 20.85 -13.58 -2.88
N GLU A 111 21.31 -14.81 -3.03
CA GLU A 111 20.67 -15.89 -3.80
C GLU A 111 19.18 -16.05 -3.54
N LEU A 112 18.44 -16.21 -4.64
CA LEU A 112 17.04 -16.57 -4.68
C LEU A 112 16.87 -18.03 -4.20
N ALA A 113 16.83 -18.25 -2.89
CA ALA A 113 16.30 -19.52 -2.37
C ALA A 113 14.76 -19.39 -2.38
N GLU A 114 14.11 -20.16 -3.23
CA GLU A 114 12.66 -20.28 -3.19
C GLU A 114 12.24 -20.85 -1.82
N PRO A 115 11.35 -20.17 -1.09
CA PRO A 115 10.80 -20.77 0.12
C PRO A 115 9.96 -21.96 -0.29
N THR A 116 10.32 -23.13 0.16
CA THR A 116 9.45 -24.31 0.09
C THR A 116 8.09 -23.96 0.68
N ALA A 117 7.03 -24.32 -0.02
CA ALA A 117 5.64 -24.14 0.42
C ALA A 117 5.34 -25.09 1.60
N GLU A 118 5.91 -24.79 2.76
CA GLU A 118 5.50 -25.42 4.01
C GLU A 118 4.12 -24.89 4.38
N ARG A 119 3.25 -25.79 4.82
CA ARG A 119 1.90 -25.45 5.29
C ARG A 119 2.01 -24.37 6.37
N ILE A 120 1.43 -23.19 6.09
CA ILE A 120 1.43 -22.09 7.06
C ILE A 120 0.66 -22.57 8.30
N PRO A 121 1.28 -22.60 9.49
CA PRO A 121 0.59 -22.92 10.74
C PRO A 121 -0.58 -21.95 10.94
N ASP A 122 -1.53 -22.33 11.80
CA ASP A 122 -2.70 -21.50 12.13
C ASP A 122 -2.25 -20.30 12.99
N VAL A 123 -1.82 -19.24 12.30
CA VAL A 123 -1.35 -17.99 12.92
C VAL A 123 -2.44 -16.94 12.74
N PRO A 124 -2.88 -16.26 13.82
CA PRO A 124 -3.88 -15.21 13.73
C PRO A 124 -3.47 -14.09 12.76
N ILE A 125 -4.43 -13.63 11.94
CA ILE A 125 -4.19 -12.56 10.95
C ILE A 125 -3.62 -11.29 11.62
N ALA A 126 -4.03 -10.98 12.84
CA ALA A 126 -3.47 -9.87 13.61
C ALA A 126 -1.96 -9.99 13.81
N ALA A 127 -1.48 -11.18 14.21
CA ALA A 127 -0.04 -11.44 14.39
C ALA A 127 0.72 -11.32 13.05
N ILE A 128 0.15 -11.82 11.95
CA ILE A 128 0.77 -11.67 10.62
C ILE A 128 0.89 -10.19 10.24
N ARG A 129 -0.14 -9.38 10.52
CA ARG A 129 -0.10 -7.92 10.26
C ARG A 129 1.00 -7.22 11.06
N GLU A 130 1.18 -7.58 12.32
CA GLU A 130 2.27 -7.04 13.15
C GLU A 130 3.65 -7.43 12.61
N MET A 131 3.82 -8.69 12.19
CA MET A 131 5.06 -9.15 11.57
C MET A 131 5.36 -8.36 10.28
N VAL A 132 4.37 -8.17 9.41
CA VAL A 132 4.55 -7.36 8.19
C VAL A 132 4.87 -5.91 8.54
N ALA A 133 4.22 -5.33 9.55
CA ALA A 133 4.49 -3.97 10.01
C ALA A 133 5.93 -3.80 10.53
N SER A 134 6.50 -4.85 11.14
CA SER A 134 7.87 -4.85 11.68
C SER A 134 8.97 -5.06 10.62
N LEU A 135 8.62 -5.40 9.39
CA LEU A 135 9.61 -5.53 8.32
C LEU A 135 10.34 -4.20 8.05
N PRO A 136 11.63 -4.26 7.65
CA PRO A 136 12.34 -3.09 7.15
C PRO A 136 11.56 -2.39 6.03
N THR A 137 11.64 -1.06 5.96
CA THR A 137 10.79 -0.19 5.14
C THR A 137 10.60 -0.70 3.71
N TYR A 138 11.67 -1.01 2.99
CA TYR A 138 11.57 -1.46 1.59
C TYR A 138 10.99 -2.86 1.43
N LYS A 139 11.25 -3.78 2.37
CA LYS A 139 10.65 -5.11 2.38
C LYS A 139 9.14 -5.01 2.60
N LYS A 140 8.72 -4.18 3.55
CA LYS A 140 7.31 -3.86 3.83
C LYS A 140 6.62 -3.23 2.62
N LEU A 141 7.26 -2.23 1.96
CA LEU A 141 6.72 -1.57 0.77
C LEU A 141 6.47 -2.58 -0.35
N VAL A 142 7.50 -3.33 -0.75
CA VAL A 142 7.39 -4.31 -1.86
C VAL A 142 6.38 -5.41 -1.52
N PHE A 143 6.35 -5.88 -0.28
CA PHE A 143 5.39 -6.88 0.18
C PHE A 143 3.94 -6.38 0.05
N ASN A 144 3.64 -5.17 0.55
CA ASN A 144 2.30 -4.59 0.47
C ASN A 144 1.89 -4.32 -0.98
N MET A 145 2.79 -3.74 -1.79
CA MET A 145 2.51 -3.47 -3.20
C MET A 145 2.16 -4.76 -3.96
N PHE A 146 2.92 -5.84 -3.74
CA PHE A 146 2.72 -7.08 -4.46
C PHE A 146 1.50 -7.87 -3.97
N TYR A 147 1.38 -8.12 -2.65
CA TYR A 147 0.33 -9.00 -2.10
C TYR A 147 -0.98 -8.31 -1.77
N ILE A 148 -0.96 -7.03 -1.43
CA ILE A 148 -2.17 -6.30 -0.99
C ILE A 148 -2.71 -5.40 -2.10
N ASP A 149 -1.81 -4.80 -2.88
CA ASP A 149 -2.18 -3.80 -3.88
C ASP A 149 -2.05 -4.32 -5.33
N ASP A 150 -1.66 -5.61 -5.51
CA ASP A 150 -1.68 -6.36 -6.77
C ASP A 150 -0.78 -5.75 -7.89
N TYR A 151 0.30 -5.05 -7.51
CA TYR A 151 1.29 -4.55 -8.46
C TYR A 151 2.25 -5.65 -8.91
N SER A 152 2.56 -5.70 -10.19
CA SER A 152 3.64 -6.55 -10.73
C SER A 152 5.02 -6.04 -10.30
N HIS A 153 6.04 -6.89 -10.32
CA HIS A 153 7.42 -6.47 -10.03
C HIS A 153 7.92 -5.39 -10.98
N LYS A 154 7.47 -5.39 -12.23
CA LYS A 154 7.77 -4.34 -13.20
C LYS A 154 7.21 -2.99 -12.74
N GLU A 155 5.93 -2.93 -12.40
CA GLU A 155 5.29 -1.70 -11.89
C GLU A 155 5.93 -1.23 -10.58
N ILE A 156 6.22 -2.16 -9.66
CA ILE A 156 6.94 -1.85 -8.41
C ILE A 156 8.32 -1.25 -8.71
N GLY A 157 9.04 -1.83 -9.68
CA GLY A 157 10.34 -1.35 -10.11
C GLY A 157 10.27 0.09 -10.62
N GLU A 158 9.34 0.38 -11.52
CA GLU A 158 9.10 1.73 -12.05
C GLU A 158 8.74 2.73 -10.94
N MET A 159 7.83 2.34 -10.03
CA MET A 159 7.35 3.21 -8.94
C MET A 159 8.42 3.49 -7.89
N LEU A 160 9.27 2.52 -7.56
CA LEU A 160 10.36 2.67 -6.57
C LEU A 160 11.69 3.12 -7.18
N GLY A 161 11.84 3.09 -8.51
CA GLY A 161 13.08 3.39 -9.22
C GLY A 161 14.16 2.33 -8.97
N ILE A 162 13.77 1.06 -9.02
CA ILE A 162 14.63 -0.14 -8.93
C ILE A 162 14.34 -1.05 -10.12
N THR A 163 15.18 -2.08 -10.33
CA THR A 163 14.91 -3.07 -11.39
C THR A 163 13.81 -4.05 -10.96
N GLU A 164 13.17 -4.71 -11.92
CA GLU A 164 12.21 -5.79 -11.67
C GLU A 164 12.84 -6.92 -10.84
N ASN A 165 14.07 -7.30 -11.16
CA ASN A 165 14.84 -8.32 -10.44
C ASN A 165 15.11 -7.89 -8.98
N THR A 166 15.43 -6.61 -8.74
CA THR A 166 15.62 -6.06 -7.40
C THR A 166 14.30 -6.16 -6.60
N SER A 167 13.17 -5.82 -7.22
CA SER A 167 11.85 -5.95 -6.58
C SER A 167 11.54 -7.39 -6.19
N SER A 168 11.80 -8.36 -7.09
CA SER A 168 11.62 -9.79 -6.82
C SER A 168 12.54 -10.26 -5.68
N SER A 169 13.80 -9.86 -5.68
CA SER A 169 14.76 -10.20 -4.62
C SER A 169 14.34 -9.63 -3.25
N ILE A 170 13.84 -8.39 -3.20
CA ILE A 170 13.32 -7.78 -1.97
C ILE A 170 12.12 -8.57 -1.45
N LEU A 171 11.19 -8.96 -2.32
CA LEU A 171 10.02 -9.76 -1.93
C LEU A 171 10.42 -11.14 -1.39
N SER A 172 11.37 -11.81 -2.04
CA SER A 172 11.90 -13.09 -1.60
C SER A 172 12.51 -12.99 -0.19
N LYS A 173 13.30 -11.95 0.08
CA LYS A 173 13.86 -11.69 1.42
C LYS A 173 12.78 -11.34 2.44
N ALA A 174 11.76 -10.56 2.07
CA ALA A 174 10.62 -10.27 2.95
C ALA A 174 9.88 -11.56 3.35
N ARG A 175 9.63 -12.46 2.39
CA ARG A 175 8.99 -13.76 2.65
C ARG A 175 9.82 -14.64 3.58
N ARG A 176 11.15 -14.66 3.41
CA ARG A 176 12.05 -15.41 4.30
C ARG A 176 12.00 -14.87 5.72
N ASP A 177 12.06 -13.55 5.90
CA ASP A 177 12.02 -12.94 7.24
C ASP A 177 10.68 -13.22 7.92
N LEU A 178 9.56 -13.09 7.19
CA LEU A 178 8.24 -13.46 7.70
C LEU A 178 8.15 -14.95 8.08
N GLY A 179 8.73 -15.83 7.27
CA GLY A 179 8.80 -17.27 7.58
C GLY A 179 9.53 -17.57 8.89
N ILE A 180 10.61 -16.85 9.18
CA ILE A 180 11.33 -16.95 10.47
C ILE A 180 10.44 -16.46 11.61
N MET A 181 9.81 -15.27 11.47
CA MET A 181 8.93 -14.71 12.50
C MET A 181 7.74 -15.63 12.80
N ILE A 182 7.14 -16.22 11.77
CA ILE A 182 6.05 -17.20 11.91
C ILE A 182 6.51 -18.43 12.70
N LYS A 183 7.66 -19.01 12.34
CA LYS A 183 8.22 -20.18 13.05
C LYS A 183 8.50 -19.86 14.53
N ASP A 184 9.03 -18.68 14.82
CA ASP A 184 9.29 -18.24 16.20
C ASP A 184 7.99 -17.98 17.00
N TYR A 185 6.97 -17.39 16.32
CA TYR A 185 5.66 -17.20 16.93
C TYR A 185 5.00 -18.51 17.32
N VAL A 186 5.03 -19.51 16.43
CA VAL A 186 4.45 -20.84 16.67
C VAL A 186 5.16 -21.51 17.84
N LYS A 187 6.51 -21.49 17.89
CA LYS A 187 7.29 -22.06 19.01
C LYS A 187 6.98 -21.44 20.37
N LYS A 188 6.60 -20.16 20.39
CA LYS A 188 6.27 -19.46 21.65
C LYS A 188 4.85 -19.71 22.12
N ASN A 189 3.95 -20.14 21.22
CA ASN A 189 2.53 -20.31 21.51
C ASN A 189 2.06 -21.79 21.44
N THR A 190 2.99 -22.74 21.26
CA THR A 190 2.81 -24.19 21.41
C THR A 190 3.50 -24.66 22.68
#